data_4d357f67e714444c7ad6e7d32cbefb11
#
_entry.id   4d357f67e714444c7ad6e7d32cbefb11
#
_cell.length_a   1.000
_cell.length_b   1.000
_cell.length_c   1.000
_cell.angle_alpha   90.00
_cell.angle_beta   90.00
_cell.angle_gamma   90.00
#
_symmetry.space_group_name_H-M   'P 1'
#
loop_
_entity.id
_entity.type
_entity.pdbx_description
1 polymer ?
#
loop_
_entity_poly.entity_id
_entity_poly.type
_entity_poly.pdbx_seq_one_letter_code
_entity_poly.pdbx_strand_id
1 'polypeptide(L)'
;STLGESLYEFHGFYLRKLTMREYPTNSATHLVGYLGEVNRTKAKTNPFYTKGDLNGVSGIEAAYEEELRGEKGMAIKLVDVHNRDQGKFQDGKFDTLPIAGNTLKSTIDIELQKYGEKLMQNKIGAIVAIEPSTGEILSLISAPTYNPNLLIGRKRSENYKVLSEDENKPLFNRALQGTYPPGSTFKLINGLIALQEKGITINTNFNCTGDKGYTFGIKGRFVGCHPHTTPLSLKKGIEISCNAYFCGAYDKYFSKFNSTVEAYDNWHSHVSSFGIGNYMNNDFISGFPGKLPKTSYFEKLYRGSWNANTVISMAIGQGELLLTPIQMANMTAIIANRGFYYTPHIIKEISGQENIDTNFTKKKYCSIEAKYFEPIIDGMLKVTIGEGGTAQNSQIANLDICGKTGTAQNPHGEDHSIFIAFAPKDNPKIAIAVYVEKGGWGSTWAAPIASLMIDKYINKNISNSHQERFILDGNLITED
;
A
#
# COMPACT_ATOMS: atom_id res chain seq x y z
N SER A 1 -9.58 -20.34 -38.64
CA SER A 1 -10.55 -19.22 -38.75
C SER A 1 -10.97 -19.11 -40.20
N THR A 2 -12.23 -18.91 -40.49
CA THR A 2 -12.85 -18.74 -41.80
C THR A 2 -12.10 -17.79 -42.72
N LEU A 3 -11.50 -16.73 -42.18
CA LEU A 3 -10.68 -15.81 -42.99
C LEU A 3 -9.37 -16.42 -43.46
N GLY A 4 -8.76 -17.34 -42.70
CA GLY A 4 -7.52 -18.02 -43.11
C GLY A 4 -7.73 -18.97 -44.27
N GLU A 5 -8.90 -19.55 -44.39
CA GLU A 5 -9.27 -20.48 -45.47
C GLU A 5 -9.55 -19.74 -46.78
N SER A 6 -10.02 -18.48 -46.69
CA SER A 6 -10.32 -17.63 -47.86
C SER A 6 -9.19 -16.66 -48.21
N LEU A 7 -8.02 -16.75 -47.57
CA LEU A 7 -6.94 -15.76 -47.73
C LEU A 7 -6.38 -15.71 -49.16
N TYR A 8 -6.50 -16.81 -49.91
CA TYR A 8 -6.10 -16.89 -51.32
C TYR A 8 -6.89 -15.95 -52.25
N GLU A 9 -8.08 -15.52 -51.80
CA GLU A 9 -8.93 -14.56 -52.53
C GLU A 9 -8.49 -13.12 -52.31
N PHE A 10 -7.68 -12.86 -51.30
CA PHE A 10 -7.28 -11.50 -50.91
C PHE A 10 -5.79 -11.24 -51.23
N HIS A 11 -5.53 -10.92 -52.51
CA HIS A 11 -4.16 -10.61 -52.96
C HIS A 11 -3.57 -9.42 -52.21
N GLY A 12 -2.36 -9.57 -51.66
CA GLY A 12 -1.66 -8.52 -50.89
C GLY A 12 -1.97 -8.52 -49.39
N PHE A 13 -2.80 -9.46 -48.91
CA PHE A 13 -3.04 -9.64 -47.48
C PHE A 13 -2.26 -10.84 -46.96
N TYR A 14 -1.62 -10.68 -45.82
CA TYR A 14 -0.81 -11.72 -45.17
C TYR A 14 -1.25 -11.87 -43.72
N LEU A 15 -1.33 -13.11 -43.24
CA LEU A 15 -1.53 -13.42 -41.86
C LEU A 15 -0.21 -13.22 -41.08
N ARG A 16 -0.22 -12.32 -40.14
CA ARG A 16 0.84 -12.19 -39.16
C ARG A 16 0.40 -12.82 -37.83
N LYS A 17 1.16 -13.78 -37.33
CA LYS A 17 0.95 -14.34 -36.01
C LYS A 17 1.28 -13.27 -34.96
N LEU A 18 0.34 -12.93 -34.10
CA LEU A 18 0.54 -12.00 -33.01
C LEU A 18 0.47 -12.76 -31.69
N THR A 19 1.52 -12.68 -30.88
CA THR A 19 1.49 -13.19 -29.51
C THR A 19 0.74 -12.19 -28.65
N MET A 20 -0.25 -12.67 -27.93
CA MET A 20 -1.02 -11.86 -26.98
C MET A 20 -0.73 -12.30 -25.55
N ARG A 21 -0.70 -11.38 -24.62
CA ARG A 21 -0.65 -11.68 -23.20
C ARG A 21 -1.98 -12.28 -22.76
N GLU A 22 -1.94 -13.22 -21.86
CA GLU A 22 -3.11 -13.80 -21.20
C GLU A 22 -2.92 -13.74 -19.69
N TYR A 23 -3.97 -13.39 -18.97
CA TYR A 23 -4.01 -13.36 -17.52
C TYR A 23 -4.94 -14.48 -17.04
N PRO A 24 -4.40 -15.63 -16.62
CA PRO A 24 -5.22 -16.80 -16.26
C PRO A 24 -6.13 -16.58 -15.06
N THR A 25 -5.81 -15.59 -14.23
CA THR A 25 -6.64 -15.20 -13.08
C THR A 25 -7.17 -13.79 -13.28
N ASN A 26 -8.42 -13.54 -12.85
CA ASN A 26 -9.00 -12.20 -12.85
C ASN A 26 -8.63 -11.41 -11.58
N SER A 27 -7.51 -11.75 -10.95
CA SER A 27 -7.04 -11.19 -9.67
C SER A 27 -5.68 -10.51 -9.84
N ALA A 28 -5.29 -9.73 -8.84
CA ALA A 28 -4.00 -9.05 -8.77
C ALA A 28 -3.75 -8.03 -9.90
N THR A 29 -4.81 -7.44 -10.43
CA THR A 29 -4.75 -6.60 -11.64
C THR A 29 -3.79 -5.42 -11.50
N HIS A 30 -3.86 -4.69 -10.38
CA HIS A 30 -2.98 -3.55 -10.13
C HIS A 30 -1.52 -3.95 -9.92
N LEU A 31 -1.31 -5.18 -9.50
CA LEU A 31 0.02 -5.73 -9.29
C LEU A 31 0.61 -6.23 -10.61
N VAL A 32 -0.14 -7.05 -11.35
CA VAL A 32 0.31 -7.55 -12.66
C VAL A 32 0.44 -6.40 -13.66
N GLY A 33 -0.53 -5.51 -13.69
CA GLY A 33 -0.58 -4.41 -14.64
C GLY A 33 -1.15 -4.83 -16.00
N TYR A 34 -0.82 -4.07 -17.03
CA TYR A 34 -1.27 -4.34 -18.39
C TYR A 34 -0.28 -3.82 -19.44
N LEU A 35 -0.41 -4.36 -20.65
CA LEU A 35 0.36 -3.95 -21.82
C LEU A 35 -0.35 -2.84 -22.60
N GLY A 36 0.44 -1.95 -23.19
CA GLY A 36 -0.01 -0.92 -24.09
C GLY A 36 0.78 -0.86 -25.38
N GLU A 37 0.22 -0.25 -26.42
CA GLU A 37 0.98 0.04 -27.61
C GLU A 37 2.07 1.07 -27.30
N VAL A 38 3.27 0.81 -27.79
CA VAL A 38 4.42 1.70 -27.62
C VAL A 38 4.11 3.09 -28.20
N ASN A 39 4.34 4.11 -27.38
CA ASN A 39 4.18 5.49 -27.84
C ASN A 39 5.33 5.89 -28.81
N ARG A 40 5.09 6.95 -29.58
CA ARG A 40 6.04 7.44 -30.60
C ARG A 40 7.40 7.83 -30.01
N THR A 41 7.44 8.32 -28.77
CA THR A 41 8.68 8.72 -28.11
C THR A 41 9.53 7.51 -27.78
N LYS A 42 8.96 6.50 -27.12
CA LYS A 42 9.66 5.26 -26.74
C LYS A 42 10.13 4.50 -27.99
N ALA A 43 9.30 4.45 -29.07
CA ALA A 43 9.70 3.82 -30.33
C ALA A 43 10.87 4.55 -31.05
N LYS A 44 11.08 5.86 -30.79
CA LYS A 44 12.21 6.61 -31.35
C LYS A 44 13.47 6.50 -30.49
N THR A 45 13.31 6.40 -29.18
CA THR A 45 14.45 6.46 -28.22
C THR A 45 14.99 5.08 -27.87
N ASN A 46 14.21 4.02 -28.05
CA ASN A 46 14.63 2.66 -27.77
C ASN A 46 14.52 1.80 -29.06
N PRO A 47 15.66 1.35 -29.63
CA PRO A 47 15.71 0.63 -30.90
C PRO A 47 15.04 -0.76 -30.85
N PHE A 48 14.76 -1.27 -29.66
CA PHE A 48 14.02 -2.51 -29.50
C PHE A 48 12.60 -2.42 -30.05
N TYR A 49 11.98 -1.23 -29.93
CA TYR A 49 10.57 -1.06 -30.27
C TYR A 49 10.35 -0.50 -31.67
N THR A 50 9.32 -1.04 -32.32
CA THR A 50 8.76 -0.52 -33.54
C THR A 50 7.31 -0.14 -33.34
N LYS A 51 6.74 0.66 -34.26
CA LYS A 51 5.32 1.03 -34.23
C LYS A 51 4.44 -0.24 -34.23
N GLY A 52 3.50 -0.31 -33.29
CA GLY A 52 2.59 -1.44 -33.11
C GLY A 52 3.10 -2.50 -32.13
N ASP A 53 4.32 -2.38 -31.62
CA ASP A 53 4.78 -3.23 -30.50
C ASP A 53 4.04 -2.89 -29.21
N LEU A 54 3.94 -3.86 -28.32
CA LEU A 54 3.38 -3.67 -26.98
C LEU A 54 4.52 -3.49 -25.97
N ASN A 55 4.24 -2.70 -24.92
CA ASN A 55 5.12 -2.58 -23.75
C ASN A 55 4.29 -2.52 -22.47
N GLY A 56 4.90 -2.81 -21.33
CA GLY A 56 4.30 -2.64 -20.03
C GLY A 56 3.92 -1.19 -19.74
N VAL A 57 2.71 -0.97 -19.22
CA VAL A 57 2.21 0.36 -18.85
C VAL A 57 2.14 0.52 -17.34
N SER A 58 1.83 -0.53 -16.60
CA SER A 58 1.73 -0.52 -15.15
C SER A 58 2.12 -1.88 -14.55
N GLY A 59 2.24 -1.92 -13.21
CA GLY A 59 2.50 -3.14 -12.46
C GLY A 59 3.81 -3.83 -12.84
N ILE A 60 3.85 -5.14 -12.67
CA ILE A 60 4.99 -6.00 -13.01
C ILE A 60 5.32 -5.92 -14.50
N GLU A 61 4.30 -5.86 -15.37
CA GLU A 61 4.50 -5.75 -16.83
C GLU A 61 5.36 -4.54 -17.21
N ALA A 62 5.24 -3.45 -16.46
CA ALA A 62 6.04 -2.26 -16.73
C ALA A 62 7.36 -2.22 -15.94
N ALA A 63 7.35 -2.69 -14.69
CA ALA A 63 8.53 -2.67 -13.83
C ALA A 63 9.62 -3.64 -14.28
N TYR A 64 9.21 -4.78 -14.83
CA TYR A 64 10.09 -5.88 -15.27
C TYR A 64 9.94 -6.15 -16.76
N GLU A 65 9.64 -5.12 -17.54
CA GLU A 65 9.43 -5.28 -18.97
C GLU A 65 10.67 -5.84 -19.68
N GLU A 66 11.88 -5.42 -19.30
CA GLU A 66 13.12 -5.88 -19.94
C GLU A 66 13.35 -7.37 -19.74
N GLU A 67 13.01 -7.88 -18.56
CA GLU A 67 13.07 -9.30 -18.24
C GLU A 67 11.97 -10.09 -18.96
N LEU A 68 10.76 -9.53 -19.05
CA LEU A 68 9.60 -10.24 -19.59
C LEU A 68 9.52 -10.26 -21.11
N ARG A 69 10.06 -9.24 -21.78
CA ARG A 69 9.88 -9.07 -23.24
C ARG A 69 10.73 -10.01 -24.08
N GLY A 70 11.84 -10.55 -23.53
CA GLY A 70 12.81 -11.36 -24.26
C GLY A 70 13.55 -10.61 -25.36
N GLU A 71 14.11 -11.34 -26.32
CA GLU A 71 14.83 -10.78 -27.46
C GLU A 71 14.11 -11.12 -28.77
N LYS A 72 14.04 -10.15 -29.67
CA LYS A 72 13.42 -10.34 -30.98
C LYS A 72 14.33 -11.16 -31.87
N GLY A 73 13.78 -12.19 -32.51
CA GLY A 73 14.43 -12.85 -33.65
C GLY A 73 14.32 -12.00 -34.93
N MET A 74 15.15 -12.31 -35.88
CA MET A 74 15.15 -11.70 -37.23
C MET A 74 15.10 -12.80 -38.29
N ALA A 75 14.21 -12.63 -39.26
CA ALA A 75 14.13 -13.49 -40.41
C ALA A 75 14.31 -12.65 -41.70
N ILE A 76 15.30 -13.01 -42.52
CA ILE A 76 15.56 -12.31 -43.77
C ILE A 76 14.86 -13.08 -44.91
N LYS A 77 13.96 -12.39 -45.58
CA LYS A 77 13.16 -12.96 -46.66
C LYS A 77 13.51 -12.34 -48.01
N LEU A 78 13.48 -13.14 -49.03
CA LEU A 78 13.49 -12.69 -50.40
C LEU A 78 12.08 -12.21 -50.74
N VAL A 79 11.97 -11.05 -51.36
CA VAL A 79 10.69 -10.51 -51.85
C VAL A 79 10.84 -10.08 -53.30
N ASP A 80 9.79 -10.25 -54.08
CA ASP A 80 9.75 -9.75 -55.45
C ASP A 80 9.42 -8.22 -55.49
N VAL A 81 9.35 -7.69 -56.72
CA VAL A 81 9.05 -6.24 -56.95
C VAL A 81 7.66 -5.84 -56.47
N HIS A 82 6.81 -6.79 -56.17
CA HIS A 82 5.48 -6.58 -55.62
C HIS A 82 5.41 -6.87 -54.09
N ASN A 83 6.59 -7.01 -53.44
CA ASN A 83 6.72 -7.31 -52.01
C ASN A 83 6.11 -8.66 -51.58
N ARG A 84 6.03 -9.64 -52.52
CA ARG A 84 5.57 -11.00 -52.22
C ARG A 84 6.71 -11.86 -51.75
N ASP A 85 6.48 -12.61 -50.68
CA ASP A 85 7.45 -13.52 -50.04
C ASP A 85 7.86 -14.63 -51.02
N GLN A 86 9.14 -14.70 -51.35
CA GLN A 86 9.77 -15.70 -52.26
C GLN A 86 10.60 -16.73 -51.48
N GLY A 87 10.52 -16.70 -50.14
CA GLY A 87 11.24 -17.64 -49.30
C GLY A 87 12.35 -16.98 -48.46
N LYS A 88 13.13 -17.84 -47.83
CA LYS A 88 14.23 -17.40 -46.96
C LYS A 88 15.46 -17.00 -47.76
N PHE A 89 16.12 -15.93 -47.39
CA PHE A 89 17.42 -15.56 -47.95
C PHE A 89 18.48 -16.56 -47.50
N GLN A 90 19.20 -17.18 -48.47
CA GLN A 90 20.23 -18.20 -48.25
C GLN A 90 19.80 -19.28 -47.25
N ASP A 91 18.60 -19.85 -47.43
CA ASP A 91 18.00 -20.89 -46.60
C ASP A 91 17.89 -20.54 -45.10
N GLY A 92 17.88 -19.23 -44.78
CA GLY A 92 17.77 -18.72 -43.40
C GLY A 92 19.09 -18.72 -42.64
N LYS A 93 20.24 -18.81 -43.32
CA LYS A 93 21.57 -18.78 -42.67
C LYS A 93 21.83 -17.58 -41.78
N PHE A 94 21.15 -16.46 -42.05
CA PHE A 94 21.26 -15.22 -41.30
C PHE A 94 20.06 -14.93 -40.39
N ASP A 95 19.14 -15.88 -40.29
CA ASP A 95 18.01 -15.78 -39.35
C ASP A 95 18.51 -15.96 -37.93
N THR A 96 17.98 -15.13 -37.00
CA THR A 96 18.17 -15.30 -35.55
C THR A 96 16.86 -15.71 -34.92
N LEU A 97 16.90 -16.71 -34.03
CA LEU A 97 15.72 -17.14 -33.32
C LEU A 97 15.39 -16.14 -32.19
N PRO A 98 14.10 -15.90 -31.93
CA PRO A 98 13.69 -15.11 -30.76
C PRO A 98 14.03 -15.87 -29.47
N ILE A 99 14.44 -15.13 -28.43
CA ILE A 99 14.69 -15.66 -27.09
C ILE A 99 13.52 -15.24 -26.20
N ALA A 100 12.91 -16.21 -25.52
CA ALA A 100 11.83 -15.94 -24.59
C ALA A 100 12.34 -15.10 -23.39
N GLY A 101 11.48 -14.24 -22.86
CA GLY A 101 11.78 -13.50 -21.64
C GLY A 101 11.90 -14.41 -20.41
N ASN A 102 12.42 -13.84 -19.35
CA ASN A 102 12.61 -14.52 -18.08
C ASN A 102 11.28 -14.84 -17.40
N THR A 103 11.29 -15.91 -16.61
CA THR A 103 10.20 -16.21 -15.68
C THR A 103 10.42 -15.44 -14.39
N LEU A 104 9.41 -14.73 -13.94
CA LEU A 104 9.40 -14.03 -12.65
C LEU A 104 8.58 -14.82 -11.65
N LYS A 105 9.15 -15.05 -10.46
CA LYS A 105 8.42 -15.62 -9.31
C LYS A 105 8.08 -14.50 -8.34
N SER A 106 6.79 -14.27 -8.18
CA SER A 106 6.27 -13.24 -7.27
C SER A 106 6.26 -13.72 -5.82
N THR A 107 6.32 -12.76 -4.88
CA THR A 107 6.16 -12.97 -3.43
C THR A 107 4.69 -13.15 -3.03
N ILE A 108 3.76 -12.84 -3.93
CA ILE A 108 2.32 -12.80 -3.67
C ILE A 108 1.77 -14.19 -3.35
N ASP A 109 1.08 -14.33 -2.22
CA ASP A 109 0.18 -15.45 -1.96
C ASP A 109 -1.14 -15.20 -2.71
N ILE A 110 -1.30 -15.90 -3.84
CA ILE A 110 -2.43 -15.68 -4.74
C ILE A 110 -3.78 -16.00 -4.10
N GLU A 111 -3.83 -16.94 -3.15
CA GLU A 111 -5.07 -17.27 -2.45
C GLU A 111 -5.42 -16.20 -1.41
N LEU A 112 -4.42 -15.60 -0.76
CA LEU A 112 -4.61 -14.44 0.10
C LEU A 112 -5.04 -13.21 -0.70
N GLN A 113 -4.43 -12.99 -1.88
CA GLN A 113 -4.79 -11.90 -2.79
C GLN A 113 -6.26 -12.00 -3.24
N LYS A 114 -6.67 -13.16 -3.77
CA LYS A 114 -8.05 -13.40 -4.20
C LYS A 114 -9.05 -13.23 -3.05
N TYR A 115 -8.68 -13.70 -1.87
CA TYR A 115 -9.51 -13.59 -0.69
C TYR A 115 -9.72 -12.13 -0.28
N GLY A 116 -8.66 -11.35 -0.24
CA GLY A 116 -8.77 -9.92 0.07
C GLY A 116 -9.54 -9.12 -0.98
N GLU A 117 -9.38 -9.43 -2.27
CA GLU A 117 -10.20 -8.84 -3.33
C GLU A 117 -11.69 -9.16 -3.14
N LYS A 118 -12.01 -10.41 -2.73
CA LYS A 118 -13.38 -10.82 -2.39
C LYS A 118 -13.93 -10.04 -1.19
N LEU A 119 -13.14 -9.84 -0.13
CA LEU A 119 -13.54 -9.05 1.04
C LEU A 119 -13.77 -7.57 0.70
N MET A 120 -13.06 -7.06 -0.30
CA MET A 120 -13.18 -5.67 -0.77
C MET A 120 -14.25 -5.47 -1.84
N GLN A 121 -15.01 -6.49 -2.23
CA GLN A 121 -16.15 -6.31 -3.12
C GLN A 121 -17.12 -5.26 -2.55
N ASN A 122 -17.66 -4.39 -3.42
CA ASN A 122 -18.57 -3.29 -3.07
C ASN A 122 -17.99 -2.32 -2.03
N LYS A 123 -16.67 -2.16 -2.00
CA LYS A 123 -15.95 -1.22 -1.14
C LYS A 123 -14.85 -0.51 -1.93
N ILE A 124 -14.49 0.68 -1.50
CA ILE A 124 -13.38 1.46 -2.05
C ILE A 124 -12.26 1.51 -1.03
N GLY A 125 -11.04 1.21 -1.44
CA GLY A 125 -9.92 1.23 -0.51
C GLY A 125 -8.74 0.37 -0.93
N ALA A 126 -7.93 -0.05 0.05
CA ALA A 126 -6.75 -0.86 -0.19
C ALA A 126 -6.41 -1.79 0.98
N ILE A 127 -5.79 -2.93 0.66
CA ILE A 127 -5.15 -3.82 1.62
C ILE A 127 -3.70 -4.03 1.16
N VAL A 128 -2.75 -3.87 2.07
CA VAL A 128 -1.35 -4.26 1.85
C VAL A 128 -0.89 -5.12 2.99
N ALA A 129 -0.40 -6.33 2.69
CA ALA A 129 0.17 -7.25 3.65
C ALA A 129 1.63 -7.57 3.28
N ILE A 130 2.51 -7.51 4.28
CA ILE A 130 3.96 -7.68 4.13
C ILE A 130 4.43 -8.74 5.11
N GLU A 131 5.35 -9.63 4.72
CA GLU A 131 6.11 -10.47 5.65
C GLU A 131 7.20 -9.62 6.31
N PRO A 132 7.12 -9.36 7.64
CA PRO A 132 8.05 -8.45 8.29
C PRO A 132 9.52 -8.87 8.21
N SER A 133 9.78 -10.18 8.20
CA SER A 133 11.12 -10.75 8.24
C SER A 133 11.90 -10.64 6.92
N THR A 134 11.21 -10.40 5.81
CA THR A 134 11.81 -10.36 4.47
C THR A 134 11.49 -9.09 3.68
N GLY A 135 10.38 -8.41 3.99
CA GLY A 135 9.82 -7.32 3.19
C GLY A 135 9.00 -7.80 1.98
N GLU A 136 8.85 -9.11 1.81
CA GLU A 136 8.03 -9.70 0.75
C GLU A 136 6.56 -9.23 0.89
N ILE A 137 5.98 -8.69 -0.18
CA ILE A 137 4.57 -8.31 -0.20
C ILE A 137 3.76 -9.58 -0.44
N LEU A 138 2.93 -9.95 0.53
CA LEU A 138 2.07 -11.13 0.50
C LEU A 138 0.78 -10.89 -0.27
N SER A 139 0.24 -9.67 -0.16
CA SER A 139 -0.91 -9.22 -0.95
C SER A 139 -0.91 -7.71 -1.11
N LEU A 140 -1.39 -7.24 -2.27
CA LEU A 140 -1.54 -5.82 -2.59
C LEU A 140 -2.85 -5.64 -3.35
N ILE A 141 -3.85 -5.11 -2.67
CA ILE A 141 -5.21 -4.97 -3.17
C ILE A 141 -5.56 -3.49 -3.26
N SER A 142 -6.09 -3.11 -4.40
CA SER A 142 -6.72 -1.81 -4.63
C SER A 142 -8.15 -2.06 -5.13
N ALA A 143 -9.13 -1.55 -4.42
CA ALA A 143 -10.54 -1.71 -4.73
C ALA A 143 -11.19 -0.37 -5.10
N PRO A 144 -12.14 -0.37 -6.07
CA PRO A 144 -12.53 -1.52 -6.86
C PRO A 144 -11.42 -1.98 -7.80
N THR A 145 -11.43 -3.28 -8.10
CA THR A 145 -10.54 -3.91 -9.08
C THR A 145 -11.24 -4.08 -10.43
N TYR A 146 -10.52 -4.50 -11.44
CA TYR A 146 -11.06 -4.81 -12.77
C TYR A 146 -10.44 -6.10 -13.32
N ASN A 147 -11.05 -6.69 -14.35
CA ASN A 147 -10.48 -7.84 -15.02
C ASN A 147 -9.35 -7.40 -15.97
N PRO A 148 -8.09 -7.84 -15.78
CA PRO A 148 -6.96 -7.42 -16.61
C PRO A 148 -7.13 -7.83 -18.09
N ASN A 149 -7.90 -8.89 -18.37
CA ASN A 149 -8.18 -9.33 -19.73
C ASN A 149 -9.07 -8.35 -20.53
N LEU A 150 -9.74 -7.41 -19.87
CA LEU A 150 -10.44 -6.30 -20.56
C LEU A 150 -9.47 -5.39 -21.33
N LEU A 151 -8.21 -5.35 -20.92
CA LEU A 151 -7.18 -4.51 -21.54
C LEU A 151 -6.32 -5.26 -22.56
N ILE A 152 -6.84 -6.38 -23.13
CA ILE A 152 -6.20 -7.18 -24.16
C ILE A 152 -7.03 -7.13 -25.46
N GLY A 153 -6.33 -7.23 -26.59
CA GLY A 153 -6.95 -7.41 -27.91
C GLY A 153 -7.66 -6.17 -28.44
N ARG A 154 -8.62 -6.39 -29.35
CA ARG A 154 -9.23 -5.30 -30.18
C ARG A 154 -10.10 -4.32 -29.38
N LYS A 155 -10.76 -4.79 -28.33
CA LYS A 155 -11.66 -3.96 -27.50
C LYS A 155 -10.92 -3.17 -26.40
N ARG A 156 -9.60 -3.30 -26.33
CA ARG A 156 -8.79 -2.66 -25.27
C ARG A 156 -9.06 -1.16 -25.12
N SER A 157 -9.08 -0.42 -26.22
CA SER A 157 -9.27 1.06 -26.16
C SER A 157 -10.66 1.45 -25.68
N GLU A 158 -11.69 0.69 -26.09
CA GLU A 158 -13.06 0.88 -25.63
C GLU A 158 -13.19 0.58 -24.14
N ASN A 159 -12.69 -0.59 -23.72
CA ASN A 159 -12.72 -0.99 -22.33
C ASN A 159 -11.90 -0.05 -21.43
N TYR A 160 -10.72 0.41 -21.90
CA TYR A 160 -9.93 1.40 -21.17
C TYR A 160 -10.70 2.70 -20.96
N LYS A 161 -11.43 3.16 -21.97
CA LYS A 161 -12.26 4.36 -21.86
C LYS A 161 -13.32 4.18 -20.76
N VAL A 162 -14.07 3.07 -20.78
CA VAL A 162 -15.07 2.76 -19.75
C VAL A 162 -14.45 2.76 -18.35
N LEU A 163 -13.33 2.07 -18.16
CA LEU A 163 -12.64 2.00 -16.85
C LEU A 163 -12.07 3.35 -16.41
N SER A 164 -11.67 4.22 -17.35
CA SER A 164 -11.11 5.55 -17.05
C SER A 164 -12.18 6.59 -16.71
N GLU A 165 -13.39 6.42 -17.22
CA GLU A 165 -14.55 7.28 -16.98
C GLU A 165 -15.37 6.84 -15.74
N ASP A 166 -15.07 5.67 -15.16
CA ASP A 166 -15.74 5.17 -13.94
C ASP A 166 -15.41 6.05 -12.74
N GLU A 167 -16.42 6.56 -12.07
CA GLU A 167 -16.31 7.45 -10.92
C GLU A 167 -15.58 6.80 -9.73
N ASN A 168 -15.67 5.47 -9.58
CA ASN A 168 -14.96 4.71 -8.55
C ASN A 168 -13.48 4.48 -8.88
N LYS A 169 -13.01 4.91 -10.06
CA LYS A 169 -11.60 4.92 -10.49
C LYS A 169 -10.92 3.56 -10.33
N PRO A 170 -11.40 2.50 -10.99
CA PRO A 170 -10.82 1.16 -10.87
C PRO A 170 -9.37 1.06 -11.39
N LEU A 171 -8.93 1.96 -12.27
CA LEU A 171 -7.55 2.01 -12.75
C LEU A 171 -6.56 2.62 -11.73
N PHE A 172 -7.06 3.32 -10.71
CA PHE A 172 -6.23 3.98 -9.72
C PHE A 172 -5.72 3.00 -8.67
N ASN A 173 -4.40 2.82 -8.56
CA ASN A 173 -3.80 1.95 -7.56
C ASN A 173 -3.75 2.63 -6.18
N ARG A 174 -4.81 2.44 -5.40
CA ARG A 174 -4.93 3.04 -4.06
C ARG A 174 -3.86 2.55 -3.10
N ALA A 175 -3.39 1.33 -3.24
CA ALA A 175 -2.36 0.76 -2.37
C ALA A 175 -1.03 1.52 -2.44
N LEU A 176 -0.67 2.01 -3.64
CA LEU A 176 0.59 2.69 -3.92
C LEU A 176 0.45 4.21 -4.10
N GLN A 177 -0.70 4.69 -4.58
CA GLN A 177 -0.91 6.08 -4.99
C GLN A 177 -1.94 6.81 -4.15
N GLY A 178 -2.84 6.09 -3.46
CA GLY A 178 -3.78 6.70 -2.52
C GLY A 178 -3.02 7.33 -1.36
N THR A 179 -3.22 8.62 -1.12
CA THR A 179 -2.58 9.35 -0.02
C THR A 179 -3.64 9.80 0.97
N TYR A 180 -3.56 9.29 2.18
CA TYR A 180 -4.60 9.41 3.18
C TYR A 180 -4.02 9.85 4.53
N PRO A 181 -4.79 10.60 5.36
CA PRO A 181 -4.44 10.79 6.75
C PRO A 181 -4.37 9.41 7.44
N PRO A 182 -3.28 9.10 8.17
CA PRO A 182 -3.16 7.81 8.87
C PRO A 182 -4.08 7.70 10.09
N GLY A 183 -4.64 8.80 10.56
CA GLY A 183 -5.47 8.83 11.75
C GLY A 183 -4.77 8.26 12.98
N SER A 184 -5.53 7.70 13.88
CA SER A 184 -5.03 7.17 15.17
C SER A 184 -3.98 6.06 15.06
N THR A 185 -3.73 5.49 13.87
CA THR A 185 -2.62 4.53 13.69
C THR A 185 -1.26 5.20 13.88
N PHE A 186 -1.17 6.49 13.58
CA PHE A 186 0.06 7.28 13.72
C PHE A 186 0.44 7.59 15.16
N LYS A 187 -0.48 7.43 16.11
CA LYS A 187 -0.20 7.55 17.54
C LYS A 187 0.92 6.64 18.02
N LEU A 188 1.09 5.49 17.37
CA LEU A 188 2.17 4.55 17.68
C LEU A 188 3.54 5.17 17.43
N ILE A 189 3.72 5.83 16.28
CA ILE A 189 4.96 6.53 15.93
C ILE A 189 5.22 7.70 16.91
N ASN A 190 4.20 8.49 17.17
CA ASN A 190 4.32 9.60 18.15
C ASN A 190 4.65 9.11 19.55
N GLY A 191 4.09 7.97 19.97
CA GLY A 191 4.46 7.31 21.23
C GLY A 191 5.92 6.88 21.28
N LEU A 192 6.41 6.24 20.18
CA LEU A 192 7.80 5.83 20.04
C LEU A 192 8.76 7.04 20.12
N ILE A 193 8.48 8.10 19.37
CA ILE A 193 9.30 9.32 19.36
C ILE A 193 9.30 9.98 20.75
N ALA A 194 8.14 10.09 21.39
CA ALA A 194 8.04 10.69 22.71
C ALA A 194 8.79 9.89 23.79
N LEU A 195 8.84 8.56 23.67
CA LEU A 195 9.67 7.69 24.54
C LEU A 195 11.17 7.86 24.24
N GLN A 196 11.55 7.81 22.96
CA GLN A 196 12.94 7.94 22.49
C GLN A 196 13.55 9.25 23.00
N GLU A 197 12.86 10.35 22.82
CA GLU A 197 13.30 11.68 23.16
C GLU A 197 13.00 12.05 24.64
N LYS A 198 12.55 11.10 25.43
CA LYS A 198 12.25 11.28 26.86
C LYS A 198 11.24 12.40 27.14
N GLY A 199 10.36 12.68 26.20
CA GLY A 199 9.20 13.54 26.41
C GLY A 199 8.20 12.94 27.38
N ILE A 200 8.09 11.58 27.32
CA ILE A 200 7.32 10.77 28.25
C ILE A 200 8.13 9.56 28.71
N THR A 201 7.64 8.90 29.75
CA THR A 201 8.05 7.56 30.19
C THR A 201 6.86 6.62 30.09
N ILE A 202 7.07 5.31 30.24
CA ILE A 202 5.97 4.33 30.28
C ILE A 202 4.98 4.58 31.43
N ASN A 203 5.42 5.27 32.49
CA ASN A 203 4.62 5.62 33.68
C ASN A 203 3.99 7.01 33.58
N THR A 204 4.22 7.75 32.49
CA THR A 204 3.60 9.07 32.31
C THR A 204 2.11 8.92 32.09
N ASN A 205 1.33 9.60 32.92
CA ASN A 205 -0.13 9.60 32.82
C ASN A 205 -0.65 10.97 32.38
N PHE A 206 -1.75 10.93 31.65
CA PHE A 206 -2.51 12.12 31.27
C PHE A 206 -3.98 11.96 31.65
N ASN A 207 -4.60 13.06 32.01
CA ASN A 207 -6.05 13.14 32.18
C ASN A 207 -6.73 13.47 30.85
N CYS A 208 -7.93 12.95 30.68
CA CYS A 208 -8.79 13.26 29.53
C CYS A 208 -10.12 13.80 30.09
N THR A 209 -10.61 14.89 29.52
CA THR A 209 -11.87 15.53 29.94
C THR A 209 -13.07 15.08 29.09
N GLY A 210 -13.04 13.82 28.57
CA GLY A 210 -14.11 13.29 27.72
C GLY A 210 -14.22 14.03 26.41
N ASP A 211 -15.39 14.53 26.05
CA ASP A 211 -15.66 15.15 24.76
C ASP A 211 -14.71 16.29 24.39
N LYS A 212 -14.23 17.05 25.36
CA LYS A 212 -13.23 18.10 25.15
C LYS A 212 -11.83 17.55 24.91
N GLY A 213 -11.56 16.32 25.35
CA GLY A 213 -10.29 15.63 25.15
C GLY A 213 -9.10 16.43 25.65
N TYR A 214 -8.32 16.98 24.73
CA TYR A 214 -7.14 17.81 25.01
C TYR A 214 -7.41 19.28 24.66
N THR A 215 -7.35 20.14 25.63
CA THR A 215 -7.54 21.60 25.47
C THR A 215 -6.18 22.29 25.36
N PHE A 216 -6.02 23.20 24.41
CA PHE A 216 -4.78 23.90 24.11
C PHE A 216 -5.00 25.36 23.70
N GLY A 217 -3.93 26.15 23.82
CA GLY A 217 -3.92 27.56 23.43
C GLY A 217 -4.78 28.47 24.33
N ILE A 218 -4.59 29.77 24.16
CA ILE A 218 -5.21 30.83 25.01
C ILE A 218 -6.75 30.85 24.87
N LYS A 219 -7.27 30.46 23.70
CA LYS A 219 -8.72 30.50 23.41
C LYS A 219 -9.45 29.20 23.75
N GLY A 220 -8.81 28.24 24.45
CA GLY A 220 -9.42 26.98 24.85
C GLY A 220 -9.85 26.09 23.66
N ARG A 221 -9.10 26.11 22.57
CA ARG A 221 -9.30 25.14 21.47
C ARG A 221 -9.05 23.72 21.98
N PHE A 222 -9.71 22.73 21.39
CA PHE A 222 -9.58 21.37 21.86
C PHE A 222 -9.51 20.36 20.70
N VAL A 223 -8.88 19.22 20.96
CA VAL A 223 -8.98 18.00 20.16
C VAL A 223 -9.90 17.06 20.92
N GLY A 224 -11.08 16.80 20.37
CA GLY A 224 -12.10 15.95 20.99
C GLY A 224 -11.61 14.52 21.25
N CYS A 225 -12.22 13.86 22.23
CA CYS A 225 -11.99 12.45 22.55
C CYS A 225 -13.32 11.80 22.92
N HIS A 226 -13.40 10.49 22.86
CA HIS A 226 -14.56 9.74 23.36
C HIS A 226 -14.49 9.61 24.89
N PRO A 227 -15.64 9.44 25.59
CA PRO A 227 -15.67 9.22 27.02
C PRO A 227 -14.94 7.93 27.44
N HIS A 228 -14.12 8.01 28.47
CA HIS A 228 -13.44 6.86 29.08
C HIS A 228 -12.89 7.22 30.46
N THR A 229 -12.43 6.23 31.23
CA THR A 229 -11.78 6.42 32.52
C THR A 229 -10.44 7.14 32.40
N THR A 230 -10.07 7.88 33.43
CA THR A 230 -8.82 8.67 33.50
C THR A 230 -8.25 8.58 34.95
N PRO A 231 -6.95 8.72 35.18
CA PRO A 231 -5.86 9.02 34.23
C PRO A 231 -5.46 7.82 33.39
N LEU A 232 -4.76 8.08 32.27
CA LEU A 232 -4.32 7.05 31.31
C LEU A 232 -2.81 6.96 31.23
N SER A 233 -2.30 5.73 31.28
CA SER A 233 -0.93 5.39 30.89
C SER A 233 -0.79 5.23 29.36
N LEU A 234 0.44 5.16 28.84
CA LEU A 234 0.71 4.93 27.42
C LEU A 234 -0.03 3.68 26.87
N LYS A 235 0.07 2.56 27.58
CA LYS A 235 -0.58 1.29 27.19
C LYS A 235 -2.09 1.44 27.08
N LYS A 236 -2.74 2.05 28.09
CA LYS A 236 -4.19 2.29 28.09
C LYS A 236 -4.59 3.32 27.04
N GLY A 237 -3.78 4.36 26.83
CA GLY A 237 -3.98 5.34 25.76
C GLY A 237 -3.95 4.75 24.36
N ILE A 238 -3.11 3.72 24.11
CA ILE A 238 -3.09 2.97 22.85
C ILE A 238 -4.35 2.09 22.74
N GLU A 239 -4.65 1.29 23.77
CA GLU A 239 -5.76 0.36 23.86
C GLU A 239 -7.09 1.02 23.47
N ILE A 240 -7.41 2.15 24.11
CA ILE A 240 -8.66 2.88 23.89
C ILE A 240 -8.52 4.02 22.87
N SER A 241 -7.36 4.20 22.27
CA SER A 241 -7.10 5.24 21.27
C SER A 241 -7.35 6.69 21.75
N CYS A 242 -6.95 7.03 22.99
CA CYS A 242 -7.20 8.34 23.58
C CYS A 242 -6.47 9.49 22.85
N ASN A 243 -7.19 10.47 22.34
CA ASN A 243 -6.62 11.65 21.68
C ASN A 243 -5.87 12.54 22.68
N ALA A 244 -6.45 12.75 23.87
CA ALA A 244 -5.85 13.63 24.89
C ALA A 244 -4.48 13.12 25.34
N TYR A 245 -4.32 11.80 25.50
CA TYR A 245 -3.01 11.22 25.86
C TYR A 245 -1.93 11.60 24.84
N PHE A 246 -2.22 11.40 23.55
CA PHE A 246 -1.23 11.62 22.50
C PHE A 246 -0.98 13.10 22.19
N CYS A 247 -1.99 13.96 22.33
CA CYS A 247 -1.77 15.40 22.26
C CYS A 247 -0.90 15.89 23.43
N GLY A 248 -1.16 15.41 24.65
CA GLY A 248 -0.33 15.75 25.82
C GLY A 248 1.10 15.23 25.72
N ALA A 249 1.29 14.01 25.19
CA ALA A 249 2.61 13.44 24.95
C ALA A 249 3.38 14.24 23.88
N TYR A 250 2.70 14.66 22.80
CA TYR A 250 3.26 15.47 21.75
C TYR A 250 3.67 16.87 22.26
N ASP A 251 2.83 17.51 23.03
CA ASP A 251 3.14 18.81 23.64
C ASP A 251 4.34 18.72 24.60
N LYS A 252 4.36 17.70 25.47
CA LYS A 252 5.53 17.41 26.32
C LYS A 252 6.81 17.16 25.54
N TYR A 253 6.71 16.45 24.42
CA TYR A 253 7.84 16.24 23.53
C TYR A 253 8.37 17.57 23.00
N PHE A 254 7.49 18.42 22.43
CA PHE A 254 7.87 19.72 21.89
C PHE A 254 8.50 20.64 22.94
N SER A 255 8.01 20.61 24.17
CA SER A 255 8.51 21.44 25.27
C SER A 255 9.94 21.11 25.71
N LYS A 256 10.54 20.05 25.21
CA LYS A 256 11.94 19.66 25.50
C LYS A 256 12.96 20.42 24.66
N PHE A 257 12.54 21.04 23.59
CA PHE A 257 13.42 21.73 22.64
C PHE A 257 13.36 23.25 22.85
N ASN A 258 14.42 23.93 22.41
CA ASN A 258 14.52 25.38 22.57
C ASN A 258 13.58 26.15 21.63
N SER A 259 13.15 25.50 20.54
CA SER A 259 12.22 26.10 19.58
C SER A 259 11.29 25.06 18.95
N THR A 260 10.13 25.53 18.47
CA THR A 260 9.19 24.70 17.71
C THR A 260 9.81 24.12 16.43
N VAL A 261 10.67 24.89 15.77
CA VAL A 261 11.37 24.47 14.54
C VAL A 261 12.29 23.29 14.84
N GLU A 262 13.12 23.40 15.88
CA GLU A 262 14.03 22.32 16.30
C GLU A 262 13.27 21.05 16.68
N ALA A 263 12.20 21.18 17.46
CA ALA A 263 11.33 20.06 17.84
C ALA A 263 10.72 19.38 16.63
N TYR A 264 10.20 20.17 15.69
CA TYR A 264 9.54 19.65 14.50
C TYR A 264 10.55 18.98 13.54
N ASP A 265 11.74 19.56 13.34
CA ASP A 265 12.76 18.96 12.46
C ASP A 265 13.29 17.65 13.05
N ASN A 266 13.45 17.55 14.38
CA ASN A 266 13.76 16.28 15.04
C ASN A 266 12.63 15.26 14.85
N TRP A 267 11.38 15.64 15.07
CA TRP A 267 10.20 14.79 14.82
C TRP A 267 10.12 14.35 13.36
N HIS A 268 10.30 15.27 12.43
CA HIS A 268 10.30 15.00 10.99
C HIS A 268 11.38 13.98 10.60
N SER A 269 12.58 14.11 11.18
CA SER A 269 13.68 13.17 10.95
C SER A 269 13.32 11.75 11.42
N HIS A 270 12.76 11.64 12.63
CA HIS A 270 12.28 10.35 13.15
C HIS A 270 11.20 9.75 12.24
N VAL A 271 10.18 10.51 11.88
CA VAL A 271 9.10 10.05 11.01
C VAL A 271 9.64 9.60 9.64
N SER A 272 10.55 10.38 9.06
CA SER A 272 11.18 10.06 7.76
C SER A 272 11.97 8.76 7.81
N SER A 273 12.56 8.39 8.96
CA SER A 273 13.29 7.14 9.13
C SER A 273 12.42 5.89 9.00
N PHE A 274 11.10 6.02 9.10
CA PHE A 274 10.12 4.95 8.82
C PHE A 274 9.79 4.82 7.32
N GLY A 275 10.48 5.55 6.43
CA GLY A 275 10.21 5.59 5.00
C GLY A 275 9.02 6.48 4.61
N ILE A 276 8.50 7.30 5.54
CA ILE A 276 7.37 8.20 5.33
C ILE A 276 7.87 9.51 4.70
N GLY A 277 7.11 10.04 3.73
CA GLY A 277 7.47 11.27 3.02
C GLY A 277 8.51 11.08 1.91
N ASN A 278 8.93 9.84 1.65
CA ASN A 278 9.90 9.49 0.61
C ASN A 278 9.35 8.37 -0.27
N TYR A 279 9.87 8.27 -1.50
CA TYR A 279 9.68 7.08 -2.32
C TYR A 279 10.39 5.90 -1.65
N MET A 280 9.72 4.77 -1.58
CA MET A 280 10.25 3.59 -0.88
C MET A 280 11.36 2.88 -1.66
N ASN A 281 11.57 3.23 -2.95
CA ASN A 281 12.49 2.57 -3.86
C ASN A 281 12.24 1.05 -3.93
N ASN A 282 10.97 0.69 -3.95
CA ASN A 282 10.50 -0.65 -4.19
C ASN A 282 10.54 -1.00 -5.70
N ASP A 283 10.13 -2.22 -6.04
CA ASP A 283 10.09 -2.69 -7.42
C ASP A 283 8.82 -2.30 -8.20
N PHE A 284 8.12 -1.26 -7.77
CA PHE A 284 7.03 -0.64 -8.53
C PHE A 284 7.51 0.61 -9.25
N ILE A 285 7.04 0.81 -10.48
CA ILE A 285 7.31 2.04 -11.25
C ILE A 285 6.39 3.20 -10.89
N SER A 286 5.31 2.92 -10.17
CA SER A 286 4.31 3.89 -9.75
C SER A 286 4.15 3.86 -8.23
N GLY A 287 3.99 5.02 -7.65
CA GLY A 287 3.78 5.17 -6.21
C GLY A 287 3.92 6.62 -5.82
N PHE A 288 3.40 6.97 -4.66
CA PHE A 288 3.55 8.32 -4.11
C PHE A 288 4.31 8.27 -2.80
N PRO A 289 5.11 9.31 -2.50
CA PRO A 289 5.88 9.39 -1.26
C PRO A 289 5.01 9.73 -0.03
N GLY A 290 3.70 9.91 -0.20
CA GLY A 290 2.86 10.52 0.81
C GLY A 290 3.16 12.01 0.96
N LYS A 291 2.77 12.60 2.08
CA LYS A 291 3.06 13.99 2.41
C LYS A 291 3.56 14.09 3.85
N LEU A 292 4.83 14.43 4.02
CA LEU A 292 5.45 14.77 5.30
C LEU A 292 6.02 16.19 5.15
N PRO A 293 5.28 17.23 5.55
CA PRO A 293 5.71 18.61 5.37
C PRO A 293 6.99 18.91 6.14
N LYS A 294 7.88 19.70 5.53
CA LYS A 294 9.05 20.26 6.21
C LYS A 294 8.67 21.55 6.96
N THR A 295 9.49 21.98 7.90
CA THR A 295 9.36 23.29 8.59
C THR A 295 9.12 24.45 7.64
N SER A 296 9.82 24.47 6.50
CA SER A 296 9.66 25.51 5.46
C SER A 296 8.22 25.62 4.90
N TYR A 297 7.45 24.53 4.93
CA TYR A 297 6.04 24.57 4.55
C TYR A 297 5.21 25.40 5.52
N PHE A 298 5.40 25.20 6.83
CA PHE A 298 4.68 25.93 7.87
C PHE A 298 5.15 27.38 7.98
N GLU A 299 6.46 27.62 7.81
CA GLU A 299 7.02 28.97 7.74
C GLU A 299 6.33 29.79 6.64
N LYS A 300 6.17 29.22 5.45
CA LYS A 300 5.49 29.86 4.34
C LYS A 300 3.99 30.03 4.60
N LEU A 301 3.32 28.98 5.09
CA LEU A 301 1.86 28.97 5.28
C LEU A 301 1.42 29.95 6.36
N TYR A 302 2.16 30.01 7.47
CA TYR A 302 1.83 30.82 8.65
C TYR A 302 2.70 32.06 8.79
N ARG A 303 3.54 32.39 7.79
CA ARG A 303 4.41 33.56 7.77
C ARG A 303 5.28 33.68 9.03
N GLY A 304 5.88 32.57 9.46
CA GLY A 304 6.69 32.48 10.67
C GLY A 304 5.90 32.40 11.99
N SER A 305 4.58 32.55 11.96
CA SER A 305 3.73 32.57 13.17
C SER A 305 3.09 31.22 13.45
N TRP A 306 3.91 30.16 13.62
CA TRP A 306 3.41 28.83 13.96
C TRP A 306 4.12 28.25 15.19
N ASN A 307 3.48 27.30 15.87
CA ASN A 307 3.99 26.67 17.07
C ASN A 307 3.42 25.24 17.21
N ALA A 308 3.74 24.54 18.31
CA ALA A 308 3.28 23.16 18.56
C ALA A 308 1.75 23.03 18.44
N ASN A 309 0.98 24.02 18.89
CA ASN A 309 -0.48 23.98 18.78
C ASN A 309 -0.99 24.07 17.33
N THR A 310 -0.22 24.69 16.45
CA THR A 310 -0.56 24.78 15.01
C THR A 310 -0.55 23.41 14.35
N VAL A 311 0.36 22.54 14.78
CA VAL A 311 0.57 21.18 14.23
C VAL A 311 0.06 20.06 15.15
N ILE A 312 -0.73 20.41 16.18
CA ILE A 312 -1.19 19.44 17.20
C ILE A 312 -2.03 18.30 16.62
N SER A 313 -2.72 18.52 15.49
CA SER A 313 -3.48 17.48 14.80
C SER A 313 -2.60 16.31 14.34
N MET A 314 -1.30 16.53 14.11
CA MET A 314 -0.35 15.48 13.76
C MET A 314 -0.09 14.51 14.91
N ALA A 315 -0.35 14.91 16.15
CA ALA A 315 -0.30 14.02 17.32
C ALA A 315 -1.22 12.80 17.17
N ILE A 316 -2.29 12.96 16.41
CA ILE A 316 -3.31 11.93 16.17
C ILE A 316 -3.38 11.50 14.70
N GLY A 317 -2.36 11.85 13.88
CA GLY A 317 -2.27 11.46 12.49
C GLY A 317 -3.25 12.15 11.54
N GLN A 318 -3.62 13.39 11.87
CA GLN A 318 -4.47 14.27 11.06
C GLN A 318 -3.67 15.50 10.59
N GLY A 319 -4.32 16.41 9.89
CA GLY A 319 -3.70 17.63 9.37
C GLY A 319 -3.02 17.37 8.03
N GLU A 320 -1.82 17.92 7.86
CA GLU A 320 -1.11 17.91 6.57
C GLU A 320 -0.36 16.61 6.28
N LEU A 321 -0.35 15.66 7.22
CA LEU A 321 0.32 14.36 7.10
C LEU A 321 -0.53 13.39 6.27
N LEU A 322 0.03 12.86 5.18
CA LEU A 322 -0.63 11.86 4.35
C LEU A 322 0.32 10.68 4.08
N LEU A 323 -0.17 9.46 4.25
CA LEU A 323 0.54 8.22 3.97
C LEU A 323 -0.19 7.40 2.90
N THR A 324 0.58 6.61 2.17
CA THR A 324 0.01 5.56 1.32
C THR A 324 -0.23 4.28 2.13
N PRO A 325 -1.17 3.41 1.72
CA PRO A 325 -1.39 2.12 2.42
C PRO A 325 -0.13 1.25 2.51
N ILE A 326 0.73 1.25 1.48
CA ILE A 326 2.00 0.52 1.57
C ILE A 326 2.94 1.12 2.62
N GLN A 327 2.96 2.44 2.80
CA GLN A 327 3.73 3.07 3.89
C GLN A 327 3.15 2.71 5.26
N MET A 328 1.83 2.61 5.40
CA MET A 328 1.19 2.16 6.64
C MET A 328 1.52 0.69 6.94
N ALA A 329 1.54 -0.18 5.93
CA ALA A 329 1.95 -1.58 6.09
C ALA A 329 3.43 -1.71 6.47
N ASN A 330 4.31 -0.94 5.83
CA ASN A 330 5.74 -0.93 6.17
C ASN A 330 5.99 -0.37 7.57
N MET A 331 5.31 0.69 7.97
CA MET A 331 5.32 1.22 9.33
C MET A 331 4.95 0.13 10.36
N THR A 332 3.95 -0.67 10.02
CA THR A 332 3.51 -1.80 10.84
C THR A 332 4.58 -2.91 10.91
N ALA A 333 5.24 -3.21 9.78
CA ALA A 333 6.35 -4.17 9.72
C ALA A 333 7.56 -3.69 10.55
N ILE A 334 7.87 -2.39 10.55
CA ILE A 334 8.92 -1.80 11.40
C ILE A 334 8.60 -2.01 12.88
N ILE A 335 7.35 -1.77 13.29
CA ILE A 335 6.92 -1.98 14.67
C ILE A 335 7.01 -3.47 15.03
N ALA A 336 6.53 -4.35 14.18
CA ALA A 336 6.60 -5.80 14.35
C ALA A 336 8.05 -6.30 14.53
N ASN A 337 8.98 -5.72 13.81
CA ASN A 337 10.41 -6.04 13.86
C ASN A 337 11.20 -5.28 14.93
N ARG A 338 10.57 -4.44 15.75
CA ARG A 338 11.25 -3.63 16.78
C ARG A 338 12.32 -2.69 16.20
N GLY A 339 12.01 -2.06 15.06
CA GLY A 339 12.79 -0.94 14.54
C GLY A 339 13.54 -1.16 13.23
N PHE A 340 13.42 -2.32 12.58
CA PHE A 340 14.02 -2.52 11.26
C PHE A 340 13.00 -2.97 10.21
N TYR A 341 13.36 -2.85 8.93
CA TYR A 341 12.57 -3.30 7.80
C TYR A 341 13.45 -3.65 6.60
N TYR A 342 12.85 -4.37 5.68
CA TYR A 342 13.35 -4.54 4.32
C TYR A 342 12.46 -3.74 3.38
N THR A 343 13.00 -3.26 2.27
CA THR A 343 12.18 -2.57 1.27
C THR A 343 11.07 -3.52 0.79
N PRO A 344 9.79 -3.13 0.92
CA PRO A 344 8.70 -3.94 0.40
C PRO A 344 8.84 -4.20 -1.10
N HIS A 345 8.75 -5.46 -1.53
CA HIS A 345 8.96 -5.86 -2.92
C HIS A 345 8.06 -7.03 -3.31
N ILE A 346 7.87 -7.21 -4.62
CA ILE A 346 6.94 -8.21 -5.19
C ILE A 346 7.62 -9.32 -5.97
N ILE A 347 8.89 -9.20 -6.32
CA ILE A 347 9.62 -10.25 -7.02
C ILE A 347 10.57 -10.96 -6.08
N LYS A 348 10.46 -12.27 -6.06
CA LYS A 348 11.27 -13.18 -5.24
C LYS A 348 12.44 -13.78 -6.01
N GLU A 349 12.21 -14.15 -7.29
CA GLU A 349 13.19 -14.80 -8.12
C GLU A 349 13.00 -14.37 -9.58
N ILE A 350 14.10 -14.26 -10.32
CA ILE A 350 14.12 -14.03 -11.77
C ILE A 350 14.94 -15.16 -12.39
N SER A 351 14.36 -15.91 -13.34
CA SER A 351 15.08 -17.01 -13.98
C SER A 351 16.37 -16.50 -14.67
N GLY A 352 17.46 -17.24 -14.48
CA GLY A 352 18.77 -16.84 -15.03
C GLY A 352 19.54 -15.80 -14.19
N GLN A 353 18.98 -15.33 -13.07
CA GLN A 353 19.67 -14.47 -12.12
C GLN A 353 19.85 -15.22 -10.79
N GLU A 354 21.03 -15.12 -10.19
CA GLU A 354 21.31 -15.78 -8.90
C GLU A 354 20.63 -15.07 -7.72
N ASN A 355 20.50 -13.77 -7.80
CA ASN A 355 19.97 -12.94 -6.70
C ASN A 355 19.09 -11.81 -7.23
N ILE A 356 18.09 -11.42 -6.45
CA ILE A 356 17.34 -10.17 -6.65
C ILE A 356 18.18 -8.97 -6.21
N ASP A 357 17.73 -7.75 -6.53
CA ASP A 357 18.39 -6.51 -6.12
C ASP A 357 18.65 -6.49 -4.61
N THR A 358 19.89 -6.22 -4.23
CA THR A 358 20.33 -6.13 -2.83
C THR A 358 19.61 -5.05 -2.03
N ASN A 359 18.97 -4.07 -2.69
CA ASN A 359 18.10 -3.10 -2.03
C ASN A 359 16.94 -3.76 -1.28
N PHE A 360 16.47 -4.93 -1.76
CA PHE A 360 15.35 -5.67 -1.15
C PHE A 360 15.80 -6.60 -0.02
N THR A 361 17.05 -7.04 -0.03
CA THR A 361 17.59 -7.96 0.98
C THR A 361 18.38 -7.28 2.10
N LYS A 362 18.65 -5.97 1.96
CA LYS A 362 19.39 -5.19 2.95
C LYS A 362 18.46 -4.67 4.04
N LYS A 363 18.80 -4.95 5.31
CA LYS A 363 18.11 -4.35 6.47
C LYS A 363 18.28 -2.84 6.49
N LYS A 364 17.18 -2.15 6.71
CA LYS A 364 17.11 -0.72 6.99
C LYS A 364 16.58 -0.52 8.41
N TYR A 365 17.02 0.51 9.08
CA TYR A 365 16.65 0.77 10.47
C TYR A 365 15.98 2.13 10.57
N CYS A 366 14.93 2.21 11.39
CA CYS A 366 14.43 3.50 11.84
C CYS A 366 15.35 4.06 12.97
N SER A 367 15.15 5.30 13.31
CA SER A 367 15.97 6.00 14.31
C SER A 367 15.57 5.73 15.77
N ILE A 368 14.60 4.86 16.00
CA ILE A 368 14.09 4.52 17.34
C ILE A 368 14.79 3.27 17.86
N GLU A 369 15.28 3.32 19.11
CA GLU A 369 15.90 2.18 19.77
C GLU A 369 14.89 1.06 20.06
N ALA A 370 15.32 -0.20 19.88
CA ALA A 370 14.47 -1.40 20.00
C ALA A 370 13.72 -1.49 21.34
N LYS A 371 14.31 -1.04 22.44
CA LYS A 371 13.72 -1.09 23.78
C LYS A 371 12.39 -0.33 23.93
N TYR A 372 12.11 0.64 23.05
CA TYR A 372 10.89 1.46 23.11
C TYR A 372 9.69 0.83 22.40
N PHE A 373 9.92 -0.24 21.62
CA PHE A 373 8.84 -0.89 20.87
C PHE A 373 7.96 -1.77 21.74
N GLU A 374 8.50 -2.50 22.71
CA GLU A 374 7.70 -3.43 23.53
C GLU A 374 6.51 -2.76 24.26
N PRO A 375 6.67 -1.59 24.93
CA PRO A 375 5.53 -0.93 25.55
C PRO A 375 4.42 -0.53 24.54
N ILE A 376 4.81 -0.19 23.30
CA ILE A 376 3.87 0.13 22.21
C ILE A 376 3.16 -1.13 21.73
N ILE A 377 3.90 -2.22 21.50
CA ILE A 377 3.38 -3.53 21.07
C ILE A 377 2.42 -4.10 22.13
N ASP A 378 2.74 -3.96 23.41
CA ASP A 378 1.85 -4.34 24.49
C ASP A 378 0.53 -3.56 24.49
N GLY A 379 0.60 -2.26 24.14
CA GLY A 379 -0.59 -1.45 23.93
C GLY A 379 -1.40 -1.90 22.71
N MET A 380 -0.71 -2.23 21.60
CA MET A 380 -1.34 -2.76 20.39
C MET A 380 -2.04 -4.10 20.61
N LEU A 381 -1.45 -4.99 21.41
CA LEU A 381 -2.10 -6.25 21.80
C LEU A 381 -3.40 -5.97 22.56
N LYS A 382 -3.40 -4.99 23.49
CA LYS A 382 -4.61 -4.62 24.25
C LYS A 382 -5.73 -4.03 23.39
N VAL A 383 -5.45 -3.55 22.21
CA VAL A 383 -6.48 -3.11 21.26
C VAL A 383 -7.43 -4.25 20.86
N THR A 384 -6.92 -5.49 20.79
CA THR A 384 -7.71 -6.67 20.40
C THR A 384 -8.21 -7.49 21.61
N ILE A 385 -7.39 -7.63 22.68
CA ILE A 385 -7.74 -8.50 23.83
C ILE A 385 -8.10 -7.74 25.11
N GLY A 386 -7.90 -6.42 25.17
CA GLY A 386 -8.19 -5.61 26.37
C GLY A 386 -9.69 -5.33 26.52
N GLU A 387 -10.16 -5.17 27.76
CA GLU A 387 -11.59 -4.87 28.07
C GLU A 387 -12.10 -3.58 27.41
N GLY A 388 -11.23 -2.59 27.18
CA GLY A 388 -11.56 -1.35 26.47
C GLY A 388 -11.00 -1.30 25.05
N GLY A 389 -10.52 -2.44 24.53
CA GLY A 389 -9.87 -2.51 23.23
C GLY A 389 -10.79 -2.10 22.08
N THR A 390 -10.30 -1.23 21.21
CA THR A 390 -11.10 -0.70 20.08
C THR A 390 -11.34 -1.67 18.93
N ALA A 391 -10.75 -2.87 18.97
CA ALA A 391 -10.89 -3.90 17.94
C ALA A 391 -11.07 -5.32 18.54
N GLN A 392 -11.81 -5.46 19.63
CA GLN A 392 -12.08 -6.78 20.26
C GLN A 392 -12.76 -7.77 19.29
N ASN A 393 -13.56 -7.28 18.35
CA ASN A 393 -14.20 -8.08 17.31
C ASN A 393 -13.21 -8.69 16.30
N SER A 394 -11.94 -8.30 16.34
CA SER A 394 -10.88 -8.78 15.45
C SER A 394 -9.97 -9.81 16.13
N GLN A 395 -10.33 -10.29 17.31
CA GLN A 395 -9.59 -11.32 18.03
C GLN A 395 -9.74 -12.68 17.32
N ILE A 396 -8.63 -13.41 17.21
CA ILE A 396 -8.58 -14.80 16.75
C ILE A 396 -8.13 -15.66 17.92
N ALA A 397 -8.81 -16.78 18.17
CA ALA A 397 -8.44 -17.69 19.25
C ALA A 397 -7.00 -18.20 19.05
N ASN A 398 -6.24 -18.20 20.14
CA ASN A 398 -4.85 -18.66 20.18
C ASN A 398 -3.87 -17.92 19.25
N LEU A 399 -4.22 -16.69 18.84
CA LEU A 399 -3.35 -15.86 18.02
C LEU A 399 -3.29 -14.42 18.57
N ASP A 400 -2.11 -14.00 18.98
CA ASP A 400 -1.86 -12.65 19.46
C ASP A 400 -1.77 -11.67 18.28
N ILE A 401 -2.83 -10.92 18.06
CA ILE A 401 -2.88 -9.85 17.06
C ILE A 401 -2.58 -8.52 17.76
N CYS A 402 -1.48 -7.88 17.35
CA CYS A 402 -1.14 -6.54 17.77
C CYS A 402 -1.66 -5.54 16.74
N GLY A 403 -2.69 -4.76 17.08
CA GLY A 403 -3.35 -3.88 16.12
C GLY A 403 -3.57 -2.46 16.61
N LYS A 404 -3.99 -1.59 15.70
CA LYS A 404 -4.42 -0.22 16.01
C LYS A 404 -5.48 0.23 15.04
N THR A 405 -6.65 0.61 15.56
CA THR A 405 -7.72 1.26 14.80
C THR A 405 -7.36 2.70 14.48
N GLY A 406 -7.75 3.13 13.30
CA GLY A 406 -7.73 4.52 12.88
C GLY A 406 -9.09 4.91 12.30
N THR A 407 -9.41 6.18 12.43
CA THR A 407 -10.51 6.83 11.74
C THR A 407 -9.94 8.12 11.17
N ALA A 408 -10.00 8.29 9.86
CA ALA A 408 -9.57 9.52 9.22
C ALA A 408 -10.78 10.35 8.84
N GLN A 409 -10.81 11.59 9.31
CA GLN A 409 -11.90 12.51 9.01
C GLN A 409 -11.99 12.78 7.51
N ASN A 410 -13.19 12.71 6.99
CA ASN A 410 -13.51 13.03 5.61
C ASN A 410 -14.46 14.23 5.56
N PRO A 411 -14.01 15.41 5.15
CA PRO A 411 -14.86 16.61 5.08
C PRO A 411 -15.98 16.52 4.04
N HIS A 412 -15.98 15.47 3.20
CA HIS A 412 -16.91 15.28 2.08
C HIS A 412 -17.80 14.03 2.25
N GLY A 413 -17.99 13.53 3.46
CA GLY A 413 -18.85 12.37 3.72
C GLY A 413 -18.43 11.60 4.97
N GLU A 414 -18.80 10.33 5.03
CA GLU A 414 -18.42 9.43 6.12
C GLU A 414 -16.89 9.31 6.25
N ASP A 415 -16.42 9.21 7.47
CA ASP A 415 -15.01 9.03 7.79
C ASP A 415 -14.45 7.73 7.18
N HIS A 416 -13.14 7.65 7.04
CA HIS A 416 -12.48 6.45 6.52
C HIS A 416 -12.12 5.48 7.63
N SER A 417 -12.42 4.20 7.43
CA SER A 417 -12.10 3.10 8.33
C SER A 417 -10.67 2.60 8.09
N ILE A 418 -9.84 2.59 9.14
CA ILE A 418 -8.43 2.20 9.04
C ILE A 418 -8.09 1.18 10.12
N PHE A 419 -7.29 0.20 9.78
CA PHE A 419 -6.68 -0.69 10.75
C PHE A 419 -5.30 -1.14 10.29
N ILE A 420 -4.35 -1.12 11.20
CA ILE A 420 -3.04 -1.73 11.00
C ILE A 420 -2.84 -2.81 12.05
N ALA A 421 -2.23 -3.91 11.67
CA ALA A 421 -1.94 -5.00 12.60
C ALA A 421 -0.77 -5.85 12.14
N PHE A 422 -0.19 -6.57 13.07
CA PHE A 422 0.72 -7.69 12.78
C PHE A 422 0.41 -8.88 13.68
N ALA A 423 0.76 -10.05 13.23
CA ALA A 423 0.58 -11.30 13.98
C ALA A 423 1.59 -12.37 13.54
N PRO A 424 1.93 -13.34 14.47
CA PRO A 424 1.75 -13.26 15.91
C PRO A 424 2.55 -12.12 16.55
N LYS A 425 2.30 -11.79 17.83
CA LYS A 425 3.10 -10.82 18.59
C LYS A 425 4.58 -11.16 18.58
N ASP A 426 4.85 -12.43 18.87
CA ASP A 426 6.21 -12.98 18.83
C ASP A 426 6.42 -13.69 17.49
N ASN A 427 7.58 -13.47 16.86
CA ASN A 427 7.91 -13.99 15.54
C ASN A 427 6.84 -13.66 14.46
N PRO A 428 6.58 -12.38 14.20
CA PRO A 428 5.52 -11.94 13.32
C PRO A 428 5.69 -12.48 11.90
N LYS A 429 4.56 -12.95 11.31
CA LYS A 429 4.50 -13.53 9.97
C LYS A 429 3.83 -12.64 8.94
N ILE A 430 3.01 -11.73 9.42
CA ILE A 430 2.25 -10.80 8.57
C ILE A 430 2.13 -9.46 9.29
N ALA A 431 2.41 -8.38 8.56
CA ALA A 431 2.07 -7.00 8.91
C ALA A 431 1.12 -6.48 7.84
N ILE A 432 -0.01 -5.94 8.25
CA ILE A 432 -1.10 -5.57 7.33
C ILE A 432 -1.60 -4.15 7.62
N ALA A 433 -1.94 -3.44 6.55
CA ALA A 433 -2.70 -2.20 6.60
C ALA A 433 -3.95 -2.34 5.74
N VAL A 434 -5.10 -2.01 6.31
CA VAL A 434 -6.40 -1.98 5.63
C VAL A 434 -6.95 -0.57 5.71
N TYR A 435 -7.34 -0.05 4.57
CA TYR A 435 -7.96 1.26 4.41
C TYR A 435 -9.28 1.10 3.62
N VAL A 436 -10.41 1.51 4.21
CA VAL A 436 -11.72 1.48 3.57
C VAL A 436 -12.28 2.89 3.55
N GLU A 437 -12.43 3.46 2.36
CA GLU A 437 -12.98 4.80 2.17
C GLU A 437 -14.47 4.83 2.59
N LYS A 438 -14.90 5.91 3.26
CA LYS A 438 -16.27 6.11 3.73
C LYS A 438 -16.80 4.97 4.62
N GLY A 439 -15.89 4.24 5.29
CA GLY A 439 -16.25 3.07 6.12
C GLY A 439 -16.51 3.42 7.61
N GLY A 440 -16.46 4.69 8.00
CA GLY A 440 -16.67 5.11 9.39
C GLY A 440 -15.56 4.62 10.33
N TRP A 441 -15.94 3.96 11.41
CA TRP A 441 -15.00 3.53 12.44
C TRP A 441 -14.07 2.40 11.96
N GLY A 442 -12.79 2.47 12.35
CA GLY A 442 -11.79 1.43 12.03
C GLY A 442 -12.17 0.03 12.49
N SER A 443 -12.95 -0.09 13.54
CA SER A 443 -13.49 -1.36 14.07
C SER A 443 -14.62 -1.96 13.24
N THR A 444 -15.28 -1.19 12.37
CA THR A 444 -16.45 -1.66 11.62
C THR A 444 -16.06 -2.49 10.39
N TRP A 445 -15.10 -1.99 9.60
CA TRP A 445 -14.69 -2.63 8.35
C TRP A 445 -13.23 -3.05 8.33
N ALA A 446 -12.32 -2.10 8.58
CA ALA A 446 -10.90 -2.35 8.40
C ALA A 446 -10.33 -3.40 9.35
N ALA A 447 -10.71 -3.39 10.62
CA ALA A 447 -10.22 -4.35 11.60
C ALA A 447 -10.76 -5.77 11.35
N PRO A 448 -12.07 -6.01 11.09
CA PRO A 448 -12.58 -7.30 10.64
C PRO A 448 -11.90 -7.83 9.37
N ILE A 449 -11.73 -7.00 8.35
CA ILE A 449 -11.05 -7.41 7.10
C ILE A 449 -9.62 -7.85 7.39
N ALA A 450 -8.86 -7.06 8.18
CA ALA A 450 -7.49 -7.42 8.53
C ALA A 450 -7.42 -8.73 9.33
N SER A 451 -8.34 -8.93 10.28
CA SER A 451 -8.44 -10.18 11.07
C SER A 451 -8.66 -11.39 10.17
N LEU A 452 -9.62 -11.30 9.25
CA LEU A 452 -9.91 -12.36 8.29
C LEU A 452 -8.73 -12.68 7.38
N MET A 453 -8.00 -11.64 6.92
CA MET A 453 -6.78 -11.82 6.13
C MET A 453 -5.66 -12.51 6.93
N ILE A 454 -5.47 -12.12 8.18
CA ILE A 454 -4.49 -12.73 9.09
C ILE A 454 -4.84 -14.20 9.34
N ASP A 455 -6.11 -14.49 9.62
CA ASP A 455 -6.62 -15.86 9.86
C ASP A 455 -6.40 -16.74 8.62
N LYS A 456 -6.79 -16.25 7.45
CA LYS A 456 -6.54 -16.93 6.17
C LYS A 456 -5.06 -17.21 5.92
N TYR A 457 -4.17 -16.27 6.23
CA TYR A 457 -2.74 -16.45 5.98
C TYR A 457 -2.08 -17.40 6.97
N ILE A 458 -2.35 -17.26 8.28
CA ILE A 458 -1.69 -18.03 9.34
C ILE A 458 -2.33 -19.40 9.51
N ASN A 459 -3.66 -19.45 9.68
CA ASN A 459 -4.40 -20.68 9.98
C ASN A 459 -4.89 -21.41 8.73
N LYS A 460 -4.74 -20.81 7.55
CA LYS A 460 -5.25 -21.34 6.26
C LYS A 460 -6.74 -21.61 6.26
N ASN A 461 -7.47 -21.10 7.23
CA ASN A 461 -8.89 -21.29 7.44
C ASN A 461 -9.52 -19.98 7.93
N ILE A 462 -10.85 -19.90 7.92
CA ILE A 462 -11.60 -18.77 8.46
C ILE A 462 -12.36 -19.25 9.70
N SER A 463 -11.92 -18.79 10.87
CA SER A 463 -12.53 -19.18 12.15
C SER A 463 -13.82 -18.42 12.45
N ASN A 464 -14.03 -17.21 11.90
CA ASN A 464 -15.18 -16.36 12.14
C ASN A 464 -16.04 -16.18 10.86
N SER A 465 -16.83 -17.19 10.52
CA SER A 465 -17.72 -17.17 9.35
C SER A 465 -18.84 -16.11 9.43
N HIS A 466 -19.26 -15.72 10.63
CA HIS A 466 -20.24 -14.65 10.81
C HIS A 466 -19.64 -13.28 10.42
N GLN A 467 -18.42 -13.01 10.86
CA GLN A 467 -17.71 -11.80 10.50
C GLN A 467 -17.42 -11.74 8.98
N GLU A 468 -17.00 -12.88 8.41
CA GLU A 468 -16.79 -12.99 6.96
C GLU A 468 -18.07 -12.63 6.19
N ARG A 469 -19.22 -13.21 6.58
CA ARG A 469 -20.50 -12.92 5.95
C ARG A 469 -20.86 -11.44 6.06
N PHE A 470 -20.73 -10.85 7.25
CA PHE A 470 -20.97 -9.42 7.46
C PHE A 470 -20.15 -8.57 6.49
N ILE A 471 -18.85 -8.87 6.32
CA ILE A 471 -17.97 -8.13 5.40
C ILE A 471 -18.39 -8.34 3.93
N LEU A 472 -18.74 -9.58 3.54
CA LEU A 472 -19.11 -9.90 2.16
C LEU A 472 -20.47 -9.29 1.75
N ASP A 473 -21.43 -9.25 2.66
CA ASP A 473 -22.76 -8.70 2.42
C ASP A 473 -22.77 -7.16 2.42
N GLY A 474 -21.71 -6.54 2.96
CA GLY A 474 -21.62 -5.08 3.08
C GLY A 474 -21.36 -4.38 1.75
N ASN A 475 -22.14 -3.35 1.46
CA ASN A 475 -21.99 -2.47 0.31
C ASN A 475 -21.76 -1.02 0.77
N LEU A 476 -20.62 -0.43 0.41
CA LEU A 476 -20.25 0.97 0.66
C LEU A 476 -20.18 1.80 -0.64
N ILE A 477 -20.40 1.15 -1.79
CA ILE A 477 -20.56 1.83 -3.09
C ILE A 477 -22.07 1.99 -3.27
N THR A 478 -22.60 3.12 -2.82
CA THR A 478 -24.01 3.46 -3.09
C THR A 478 -24.14 3.87 -4.56
N GLU A 479 -25.06 3.24 -5.28
CA GLU A 479 -25.61 3.82 -6.50
C GLU A 479 -26.45 5.04 -6.06
N ASP A 480 -25.99 6.28 -6.38
CA ASP A 480 -26.79 7.50 -6.23
C ASP A 480 -27.90 7.53 -7.29
#